data_42176c333d9181b86464bae0e04f2bc3
#
_entry.id   42176c333d9181b86464bae0e04f2bc3
#
_cell.length_a   1.000
_cell.length_b   1.000
_cell.length_c   1.000
_cell.angle_alpha   90.00
_cell.angle_beta   90.00
_cell.angle_gamma   90.00
#
_symmetry.space_group_name_H-M   'P 1'
#
loop_
_entity.id
_entity.type
_entity.pdbx_description
1 polymer ?
#
loop_
_entity_poly.entity_id
_entity_poly.type
_entity_poly.pdbx_seq_one_letter_code
_entity_poly.pdbx_strand_id
1 'polypeptide(L)'
;MGRDSSSCTKLGWYQRIAVELLWGLCRIVGYTPRWFRFYCLRPFLASIFWLIRYRRKVILRNLRNAFPELSEGERKRIMRRNYLFLAEIAVCTIMLASVNPKRDGDLITWPNIDEHKKQTNGRDWIALASHYGCWEYFMLYCWSNPNCRMLGVYHPLRSAIFEELYQRFRNLAPNIDQVAMKNCIRHYIRHRGEERPIVLGLISDQSPILRPDTEWIEFFGQPTAFIDGGEKIAMKFRIPAYFTRIDRVAVGRYAVTFEEVFDGEEQVEEWEITRRYAERLEAMIRRRPELWLWSHNRWRHTPEKQAKRFGKSTLNE
;
A
#
# COMPACT_ATOMS: atom_id res chain seq x y z
N MET A 1 -25.49 -8.49 4.00
CA MET A 1 -25.48 -8.38 5.48
C MET A 1 -24.79 -9.62 6.02
N GLY A 2 -23.50 -9.54 6.33
CA GLY A 2 -22.70 -10.68 6.82
C GLY A 2 -21.27 -10.26 7.04
N ARG A 3 -20.97 -9.67 8.22
CA ARG A 3 -19.58 -9.51 8.65
C ARG A 3 -18.99 -10.91 8.82
N ASP A 4 -18.00 -11.23 8.01
CA ASP A 4 -17.17 -12.44 8.24
C ASP A 4 -16.38 -12.21 9.55
N SER A 5 -16.93 -12.70 10.66
CA SER A 5 -16.51 -12.45 12.06
C SER A 5 -15.25 -13.25 12.47
N SER A 6 -14.36 -13.58 11.54
CA SER A 6 -13.27 -14.54 11.79
C SER A 6 -11.94 -13.94 12.26
N SER A 7 -11.86 -12.64 12.59
CA SER A 7 -10.64 -12.06 13.19
C SER A 7 -10.87 -10.88 14.13
N CYS A 8 -12.10 -10.64 14.59
CA CYS A 8 -12.35 -9.63 15.61
C CYS A 8 -11.80 -10.17 16.95
N THR A 9 -10.57 -9.82 17.30
CA THR A 9 -10.09 -9.93 18.68
C THR A 9 -11.06 -9.14 19.54
N LYS A 10 -11.82 -9.83 20.42
CA LYS A 10 -12.79 -9.16 21.29
C LYS A 10 -12.04 -8.15 22.15
N LEU A 11 -12.22 -6.86 21.85
CA LEU A 11 -11.65 -5.77 22.64
C LEU A 11 -12.18 -5.84 24.08
N GLY A 12 -11.28 -5.77 25.06
CA GLY A 12 -11.66 -5.52 26.46
C GLY A 12 -12.33 -4.14 26.60
N TRP A 13 -13.03 -3.92 27.72
CA TRP A 13 -13.77 -2.67 27.94
C TRP A 13 -12.87 -1.42 27.86
N TYR A 14 -11.68 -1.45 28.46
CA TYR A 14 -10.69 -0.35 28.42
C TYR A 14 -10.16 -0.08 27.01
N GLN A 15 -9.97 -1.15 26.20
CA GLN A 15 -9.53 -1.00 24.80
C GLN A 15 -10.61 -0.34 23.94
N ARG A 16 -11.89 -0.66 24.20
CA ARG A 16 -13.01 0.02 23.52
C ARG A 16 -13.05 1.51 23.84
N ILE A 17 -12.89 1.88 25.11
CA ILE A 17 -12.80 3.29 25.51
C ILE A 17 -11.63 3.97 24.81
N ALA A 18 -10.44 3.35 24.80
CA ALA A 18 -9.27 3.88 24.12
C ALA A 18 -9.50 4.09 22.61
N VAL A 19 -10.17 3.14 21.93
CA VAL A 19 -10.54 3.27 20.51
C VAL A 19 -11.47 4.45 20.30
N GLU A 20 -12.53 4.60 21.12
CA GLU A 20 -13.48 5.72 20.95
C GLU A 20 -12.82 7.08 21.21
N LEU A 21 -11.97 7.20 22.22
CA LEU A 21 -11.23 8.42 22.50
C LEU A 21 -10.27 8.78 21.35
N LEU A 22 -9.51 7.80 20.85
CA LEU A 22 -8.60 8.01 19.71
C LEU A 22 -9.38 8.33 18.43
N TRP A 23 -10.49 7.64 18.18
CA TRP A 23 -11.36 7.92 17.05
C TRP A 23 -11.95 9.33 17.11
N GLY A 24 -12.46 9.74 18.28
CA GLY A 24 -12.93 11.11 18.53
C GLY A 24 -11.85 12.15 18.26
N LEU A 25 -10.63 11.92 18.77
CA LEU A 25 -9.48 12.80 18.50
C LEU A 25 -9.15 12.87 17.01
N CYS A 26 -9.11 11.75 16.31
CA CYS A 26 -8.89 11.72 14.86
C CYS A 26 -9.95 12.53 14.10
N ARG A 27 -11.21 12.42 14.49
CA ARG A 27 -12.30 13.22 13.91
C ARG A 27 -12.12 14.72 14.17
N ILE A 28 -11.80 15.11 15.40
CA ILE A 28 -11.55 16.52 15.73
C ILE A 28 -10.41 17.07 14.85
N VAL A 29 -9.27 16.36 14.78
CA VAL A 29 -8.15 16.74 13.91
C VAL A 29 -8.58 16.82 12.45
N GLY A 30 -9.37 15.84 11.98
CA GLY A 30 -9.86 15.79 10.62
C GLY A 30 -10.79 16.95 10.24
N TYR A 31 -11.48 17.60 11.20
CA TYR A 31 -12.29 18.79 10.97
C TYR A 31 -11.50 20.10 11.03
N THR A 32 -10.26 20.11 11.51
CA THR A 32 -9.44 21.32 11.48
C THR A 32 -9.16 21.77 10.03
N PRO A 33 -8.86 23.05 9.79
CA PRO A 33 -8.54 23.56 8.45
C PRO A 33 -7.34 22.80 7.82
N ARG A 34 -7.36 22.57 6.51
CA ARG A 34 -6.28 21.87 5.78
C ARG A 34 -4.92 22.51 6.02
N TRP A 35 -4.85 23.86 6.02
CA TRP A 35 -3.60 24.57 6.26
C TRP A 35 -2.99 24.19 7.62
N PHE A 36 -3.80 24.09 8.69
CA PHE A 36 -3.32 23.71 10.02
C PHE A 36 -2.74 22.28 10.01
N ARG A 37 -3.45 21.33 9.41
CA ARG A 37 -3.01 19.92 9.32
C ARG A 37 -1.68 19.78 8.58
N PHE A 38 -1.53 20.44 7.44
CA PHE A 38 -0.37 20.26 6.57
C PHE A 38 0.79 21.23 6.81
N TYR A 39 0.54 22.42 7.35
CA TYR A 39 1.59 23.41 7.62
C TYR A 39 1.95 23.57 9.09
N CYS A 40 1.13 23.08 10.04
CA CYS A 40 1.44 23.06 11.46
C CYS A 40 1.62 21.64 12.01
N LEU A 41 0.57 20.80 11.94
CA LEU A 41 0.60 19.46 12.53
C LEU A 41 1.61 18.52 11.84
N ARG A 42 1.65 18.50 10.50
CA ARG A 42 2.60 17.67 9.74
C ARG A 42 4.06 17.96 10.08
N PRO A 43 4.58 19.19 10.03
CA PRO A 43 5.97 19.46 10.43
C PRO A 43 6.22 19.21 11.92
N PHE A 44 5.25 19.43 12.78
CA PHE A 44 5.33 19.07 14.20
C PHE A 44 5.53 17.55 14.37
N LEU A 45 4.73 16.70 13.72
CA LEU A 45 4.92 15.24 13.74
C LEU A 45 6.26 14.82 13.14
N ALA A 46 6.68 15.47 12.05
CA ALA A 46 7.97 15.21 11.44
C ALA A 46 9.14 15.54 12.38
N SER A 47 9.03 16.60 13.16
CA SER A 47 10.04 16.95 14.18
C SER A 47 10.13 15.91 15.30
N ILE A 48 9.00 15.31 15.69
CA ILE A 48 8.99 14.17 16.63
C ILE A 48 9.75 12.99 16.03
N PHE A 49 9.43 12.57 14.79
CA PHE A 49 10.16 11.47 14.12
C PHE A 49 11.66 11.74 14.01
N TRP A 50 12.04 12.98 13.75
CA TRP A 50 13.43 13.38 13.68
C TRP A 50 14.11 13.32 15.06
N LEU A 51 13.47 13.83 16.11
CA LEU A 51 13.99 13.89 17.48
C LEU A 51 14.20 12.48 18.05
N ILE A 52 13.21 11.58 17.91
CA ILE A 52 13.32 10.19 18.38
C ILE A 52 14.16 9.34 17.44
N ARG A 53 14.68 9.90 16.34
CA ARG A 53 15.46 9.18 15.30
C ARG A 53 14.74 7.96 14.76
N TYR A 54 13.41 8.09 14.52
CA TYR A 54 12.55 6.98 14.11
C TYR A 54 13.15 6.21 12.94
N ARG A 55 13.46 4.94 13.17
CA ARG A 55 14.03 4.00 12.19
C ARG A 55 15.21 4.53 11.35
N ARG A 56 15.94 5.55 11.82
CA ARG A 56 17.01 6.24 11.09
C ARG A 56 18.03 5.29 10.47
N LYS A 57 18.47 4.26 11.23
CA LYS A 57 19.46 3.28 10.73
C LYS A 57 18.91 2.47 9.55
N VAL A 58 17.61 2.10 9.60
CA VAL A 58 16.94 1.35 8.53
C VAL A 58 16.79 2.21 7.28
N ILE A 59 16.28 3.42 7.43
CA ILE A 59 16.10 4.37 6.31
C ILE A 59 17.43 4.63 5.61
N LEU A 60 18.48 4.98 6.33
CA LEU A 60 19.79 5.27 5.73
C LEU A 60 20.43 4.04 5.07
N ARG A 61 20.27 2.84 5.65
CA ARG A 61 20.74 1.60 5.03
C ARG A 61 20.01 1.33 3.71
N ASN A 62 18.69 1.44 3.71
CA ASN A 62 17.92 1.26 2.49
C ASN A 62 18.29 2.29 1.41
N LEU A 63 18.51 3.54 1.79
CA LEU A 63 18.96 4.58 0.86
C LEU A 63 20.38 4.34 0.31
N ARG A 64 21.30 3.78 1.11
CA ARG A 64 22.62 3.37 0.62
C ARG A 64 22.54 2.24 -0.38
N ASN A 65 21.66 1.27 -0.14
CA ASN A 65 21.46 0.16 -1.06
C ASN A 65 20.82 0.62 -2.38
N ALA A 66 19.82 1.51 -2.31
CA ALA A 66 19.07 1.95 -3.48
C ALA A 66 19.80 3.02 -4.31
N PHE A 67 20.62 3.86 -3.66
CA PHE A 67 21.30 5.01 -4.27
C PHE A 67 22.76 5.04 -3.85
N PRO A 68 23.58 4.04 -4.26
CA PRO A 68 25.00 4.00 -3.91
C PRO A 68 25.77 5.22 -4.43
N GLU A 69 25.33 5.80 -5.55
CA GLU A 69 25.92 6.96 -6.21
C GLU A 69 25.76 8.27 -5.43
N LEU A 70 24.74 8.37 -4.57
CA LEU A 70 24.49 9.59 -3.80
C LEU A 70 25.47 9.74 -2.62
N SER A 71 25.83 10.96 -2.30
CA SER A 71 26.57 11.29 -1.08
C SER A 71 25.75 11.05 0.19
N GLU A 72 26.42 10.88 1.34
CA GLU A 72 25.74 10.79 2.63
C GLU A 72 24.91 12.05 2.96
N GLY A 73 25.31 13.21 2.48
CA GLY A 73 24.56 14.46 2.62
C GLY A 73 23.23 14.42 1.90
N GLU A 74 23.22 13.92 0.66
CA GLU A 74 22.02 13.76 -0.17
C GLU A 74 21.07 12.71 0.41
N ARG A 75 21.58 11.55 0.84
CA ARG A 75 20.78 10.51 1.52
C ARG A 75 20.13 11.05 2.80
N LYS A 76 20.86 11.84 3.60
CA LYS A 76 20.29 12.51 4.79
C LYS A 76 19.22 13.55 4.41
N ARG A 77 19.36 14.24 3.27
CA ARG A 77 18.34 15.17 2.75
C ARG A 77 17.07 14.42 2.37
N ILE A 78 17.18 13.29 1.63
CA ILE A 78 16.05 12.41 1.31
C ILE A 78 15.39 11.92 2.60
N MET A 79 16.16 11.42 3.57
CA MET A 79 15.63 10.95 4.85
C MET A 79 14.84 12.05 5.60
N ARG A 80 15.33 13.31 5.64
CA ARG A 80 14.59 14.41 6.29
C ARG A 80 13.25 14.67 5.59
N ARG A 81 13.23 14.66 4.26
CA ARG A 81 12.00 14.78 3.47
C ARG A 81 11.08 13.58 3.67
N ASN A 82 11.65 12.39 3.86
CA ASN A 82 10.89 11.18 4.17
C ASN A 82 10.21 11.26 5.54
N TYR A 83 10.81 11.88 6.56
CA TYR A 83 10.11 12.14 7.82
C TYR A 83 8.91 13.08 7.67
N LEU A 84 9.02 14.10 6.82
CA LEU A 84 7.89 14.96 6.47
C LEU A 84 6.80 14.15 5.73
N PHE A 85 7.18 13.22 4.88
CA PHE A 85 6.26 12.32 4.20
C PHE A 85 5.59 11.33 5.17
N LEU A 86 6.32 10.70 6.09
CA LEU A 86 5.74 9.83 7.12
C LEU A 86 4.72 10.58 7.99
N ALA A 87 5.01 11.82 8.33
CA ALA A 87 4.07 12.70 9.04
C ALA A 87 2.85 13.03 8.17
N GLU A 88 3.05 13.23 6.86
CA GLU A 88 1.95 13.46 5.92
C GLU A 88 1.01 12.25 5.83
N ILE A 89 1.56 11.03 5.73
CA ILE A 89 0.75 9.79 5.75
C ILE A 89 -0.08 9.73 7.04
N ALA A 90 0.53 9.99 8.20
CA ALA A 90 -0.19 9.98 9.47
C ALA A 90 -1.36 10.98 9.46
N VAL A 91 -1.13 12.21 8.98
CA VAL A 91 -2.18 13.24 8.84
C VAL A 91 -3.26 12.78 7.85
N CYS A 92 -2.88 12.27 6.68
CA CYS A 92 -3.82 11.78 5.68
C CYS A 92 -4.68 10.62 6.21
N THR A 93 -4.07 9.68 6.95
CA THR A 93 -4.81 8.56 7.56
C THR A 93 -5.80 9.05 8.63
N ILE A 94 -5.37 9.97 9.50
CA ILE A 94 -6.25 10.59 10.52
C ILE A 94 -7.43 11.31 9.85
N MET A 95 -7.22 11.99 8.73
CA MET A 95 -8.27 12.67 7.99
C MET A 95 -9.38 11.73 7.52
N LEU A 96 -9.09 10.47 7.26
CA LEU A 96 -10.11 9.50 6.85
C LEU A 96 -11.22 9.32 7.89
N ALA A 97 -10.98 9.64 9.18
CA ALA A 97 -12.00 9.61 10.21
C ALA A 97 -13.15 10.63 10.00
N SER A 98 -12.91 11.66 9.18
CA SER A 98 -13.87 12.75 8.93
C SER A 98 -14.02 13.09 7.45
N VAL A 99 -13.43 12.28 6.56
CA VAL A 99 -13.45 12.52 5.11
C VAL A 99 -14.89 12.49 4.56
N ASN A 100 -15.16 13.39 3.63
CA ASN A 100 -16.47 13.51 2.99
C ASN A 100 -16.33 13.77 1.49
N PRO A 101 -17.01 13.01 0.61
CA PRO A 101 -16.88 13.16 -0.85
C PRO A 101 -17.12 14.57 -1.36
N LYS A 102 -18.09 15.30 -0.81
CA LYS A 102 -18.43 16.66 -1.25
C LYS A 102 -17.38 17.71 -0.88
N ARG A 103 -16.69 17.52 0.26
CA ARG A 103 -15.67 18.46 0.75
C ARG A 103 -14.27 18.10 0.29
N ASP A 104 -13.98 16.81 0.20
CA ASP A 104 -12.64 16.26 0.11
C ASP A 104 -12.40 15.47 -1.19
N GLY A 105 -13.24 15.65 -2.21
CA GLY A 105 -13.13 14.95 -3.50
C GLY A 105 -11.86 15.27 -4.28
N ASP A 106 -11.15 16.37 -3.90
CA ASP A 106 -9.87 16.77 -4.49
C ASP A 106 -8.63 16.14 -3.82
N LEU A 107 -8.80 15.31 -2.78
CA LEU A 107 -7.68 14.62 -2.12
C LEU A 107 -6.99 13.63 -3.04
N ILE A 108 -7.76 13.01 -3.92
CA ILE A 108 -7.26 12.07 -4.91
C ILE A 108 -7.99 12.26 -6.24
N THR A 109 -7.25 12.21 -7.32
CA THR A 109 -7.78 12.24 -8.69
C THR A 109 -7.32 11.01 -9.46
N TRP A 110 -8.04 10.69 -10.53
CA TRP A 110 -7.86 9.48 -11.33
C TRP A 110 -7.73 9.87 -12.81
N PRO A 111 -6.57 10.40 -13.26
CA PRO A 111 -6.42 11.04 -14.57
C PRO A 111 -6.83 10.18 -15.77
N ASN A 112 -6.61 8.87 -15.72
CA ASN A 112 -6.93 7.96 -16.82
C ASN A 112 -8.10 6.99 -16.50
N ILE A 113 -9.01 7.38 -15.61
CA ILE A 113 -10.07 6.50 -15.14
C ILE A 113 -11.00 6.00 -16.26
N ASP A 114 -11.31 6.86 -17.22
CA ASP A 114 -12.22 6.51 -18.33
C ASP A 114 -11.57 5.53 -19.30
N GLU A 115 -10.28 5.70 -19.58
CA GLU A 115 -9.49 4.74 -20.35
C GLU A 115 -9.40 3.40 -19.63
N HIS A 116 -9.04 3.44 -18.35
CA HIS A 116 -8.95 2.24 -17.51
C HIS A 116 -10.28 1.47 -17.45
N LYS A 117 -11.42 2.17 -17.33
CA LYS A 117 -12.75 1.54 -17.39
C LYS A 117 -13.03 0.84 -18.72
N LYS A 118 -12.58 1.43 -19.84
CA LYS A 118 -12.70 0.79 -21.16
C LYS A 118 -11.83 -0.46 -21.25
N GLN A 119 -10.60 -0.40 -20.74
CA GLN A 119 -9.67 -1.54 -20.74
C GLN A 119 -10.19 -2.70 -19.87
N THR A 120 -10.65 -2.41 -18.66
CA THR A 120 -11.22 -3.43 -17.76
C THR A 120 -12.55 -3.97 -18.26
N ASN A 121 -13.32 -3.18 -19.00
CA ASN A 121 -14.60 -3.56 -19.59
C ASN A 121 -15.55 -4.30 -18.62
N GLY A 122 -15.66 -3.81 -17.39
CA GLY A 122 -16.48 -4.42 -16.34
C GLY A 122 -15.95 -5.73 -15.77
N ARG A 123 -14.74 -6.17 -16.15
CA ARG A 123 -14.09 -7.35 -15.56
C ARG A 123 -13.55 -7.05 -14.16
N ASP A 124 -13.39 -8.08 -13.34
CA ASP A 124 -12.57 -8.04 -12.13
C ASP A 124 -11.13 -7.68 -12.49
N TRP A 125 -10.43 -6.99 -11.61
CA TRP A 125 -9.04 -6.61 -11.84
C TRP A 125 -8.23 -6.43 -10.54
N ILE A 126 -6.91 -6.42 -10.67
CA ILE A 126 -5.98 -6.28 -9.55
C ILE A 126 -5.31 -4.92 -9.61
N ALA A 127 -5.40 -4.17 -8.51
CA ALA A 127 -4.60 -2.98 -8.27
C ALA A 127 -3.32 -3.39 -7.52
N LEU A 128 -2.19 -3.41 -8.23
CA LEU A 128 -0.87 -3.63 -7.64
C LEU A 128 -0.35 -2.30 -7.09
N ALA A 129 -0.58 -2.09 -5.81
CA ALA A 129 -0.22 -0.88 -5.10
C ALA A 129 1.12 -1.02 -4.35
N SER A 130 1.60 0.10 -3.82
CA SER A 130 2.83 0.19 -3.02
C SER A 130 2.66 1.15 -1.85
N HIS A 131 3.52 1.05 -0.84
CA HIS A 131 3.59 2.01 0.26
C HIS A 131 4.28 3.32 -0.20
N TYR A 132 3.75 3.92 -1.25
CA TYR A 132 4.20 5.17 -1.84
C TYR A 132 3.06 6.19 -1.85
N GLY A 133 3.36 7.45 -1.57
CA GLY A 133 2.32 8.47 -1.42
C GLY A 133 1.31 8.13 -0.31
N CYS A 134 0.13 8.66 -0.37
CA CYS A 134 -0.93 8.29 0.57
C CYS A 134 -1.75 7.12 0.02
N TRP A 135 -1.21 5.91 0.11
CA TRP A 135 -1.85 4.68 -0.38
C TRP A 135 -3.22 4.39 0.28
N GLU A 136 -3.46 4.84 1.52
CA GLU A 136 -4.76 4.67 2.17
C GLU A 136 -5.88 5.43 1.42
N TYR A 137 -5.54 6.47 0.66
CA TYR A 137 -6.52 7.18 -0.17
C TYR A 137 -7.03 6.34 -1.34
N PHE A 138 -6.38 5.22 -1.67
CA PHE A 138 -6.89 4.31 -2.69
C PHE A 138 -8.29 3.79 -2.36
N MET A 139 -8.65 3.70 -1.08
CA MET A 139 -10.02 3.34 -0.66
C MET A 139 -11.08 4.34 -1.17
N LEU A 140 -10.70 5.59 -1.46
CA LEU A 140 -11.60 6.61 -2.02
C LEU A 140 -11.97 6.33 -3.49
N TYR A 141 -11.33 5.36 -4.14
CA TYR A 141 -11.70 4.89 -5.49
C TYR A 141 -13.18 4.51 -5.55
N CYS A 142 -13.72 3.92 -4.49
CA CYS A 142 -15.12 3.53 -4.39
C CYS A 142 -16.12 4.70 -4.46
N TRP A 143 -15.70 5.91 -4.13
CA TRP A 143 -16.54 7.10 -4.28
C TRP A 143 -16.72 7.49 -5.75
N SER A 144 -15.67 7.38 -6.54
CA SER A 144 -15.69 7.66 -7.99
C SER A 144 -16.24 6.48 -8.79
N ASN A 145 -16.28 5.29 -8.19
CA ASN A 145 -16.70 4.05 -8.83
C ASN A 145 -17.61 3.23 -7.90
N PRO A 146 -18.84 3.69 -7.66
CA PRO A 146 -19.76 3.03 -6.71
C PRO A 146 -20.24 1.65 -7.19
N ASN A 147 -20.10 1.37 -8.49
CA ASN A 147 -20.53 0.11 -9.12
C ASN A 147 -19.49 -1.01 -9.03
N CYS A 148 -18.34 -0.80 -8.37
CA CYS A 148 -17.39 -1.87 -8.09
C CYS A 148 -17.48 -2.32 -6.63
N ARG A 149 -16.96 -3.54 -6.36
CA ARG A 149 -16.65 -4.03 -5.01
C ARG A 149 -15.13 -3.99 -4.83
N MET A 150 -14.64 -3.28 -3.82
CA MET A 150 -13.21 -3.24 -3.52
C MET A 150 -12.87 -4.21 -2.40
N LEU A 151 -11.91 -5.10 -2.64
CA LEU A 151 -11.30 -5.93 -1.62
C LEU A 151 -9.98 -5.29 -1.20
N GLY A 152 -9.99 -4.56 -0.09
CA GLY A 152 -8.79 -4.02 0.55
C GLY A 152 -8.06 -5.13 1.31
N VAL A 153 -7.07 -5.74 0.69
CA VAL A 153 -6.33 -6.85 1.30
C VAL A 153 -5.26 -6.32 2.24
N TYR A 154 -5.25 -6.80 3.48
CA TYR A 154 -4.34 -6.31 4.50
C TYR A 154 -3.78 -7.42 5.39
N HIS A 155 -2.68 -7.12 6.06
CA HIS A 155 -2.13 -7.97 7.11
C HIS A 155 -2.62 -7.46 8.48
N PRO A 156 -3.30 -8.29 9.29
CA PRO A 156 -3.80 -7.88 10.60
C PRO A 156 -2.70 -7.31 11.51
N LEU A 157 -3.00 -6.21 12.18
CA LEU A 157 -2.08 -5.56 13.09
C LEU A 157 -2.01 -6.31 14.43
N ARG A 158 -0.84 -6.27 15.09
CA ARG A 158 -0.65 -6.92 16.39
C ARG A 158 -1.45 -6.25 17.51
N SER A 159 -1.65 -4.94 17.43
CA SER A 159 -2.41 -4.18 18.41
C SER A 159 -3.89 -4.18 18.04
N ALA A 160 -4.74 -4.73 18.89
CA ALA A 160 -6.18 -4.77 18.67
C ALA A 160 -6.81 -3.36 18.58
N ILE A 161 -6.27 -2.38 19.31
CA ILE A 161 -6.70 -0.98 19.25
C ILE A 161 -6.43 -0.39 17.86
N PHE A 162 -5.19 -0.51 17.36
CA PHE A 162 -4.84 0.00 16.04
C PHE A 162 -5.52 -0.78 14.91
N GLU A 163 -5.73 -2.09 15.08
CA GLU A 163 -6.50 -2.90 14.12
C GLU A 163 -7.90 -2.34 13.94
N GLU A 164 -8.63 -2.11 15.04
CA GLU A 164 -9.97 -1.54 15.01
C GLU A 164 -9.99 -0.13 14.41
N LEU A 165 -9.03 0.72 14.76
CA LEU A 165 -8.92 2.07 14.19
C LEU A 165 -8.68 2.03 12.67
N TYR A 166 -7.78 1.18 12.18
CA TYR A 166 -7.53 1.06 10.75
C TYR A 166 -8.71 0.48 9.98
N GLN A 167 -9.44 -0.46 10.58
CA GLN A 167 -10.69 -0.93 9.98
C GLN A 167 -11.71 0.20 9.84
N ARG A 168 -11.84 1.09 10.82
CA ARG A 168 -12.73 2.26 10.75
C ARG A 168 -12.25 3.26 9.68
N PHE A 169 -10.94 3.55 9.61
CA PHE A 169 -10.39 4.43 8.56
C PHE A 169 -10.65 3.93 7.15
N ARG A 170 -10.69 2.63 6.92
CA ARG A 170 -10.89 2.01 5.61
C ARG A 170 -12.34 1.72 5.28
N ASN A 171 -13.25 1.77 6.26
CA ASN A 171 -14.67 1.53 6.04
C ASN A 171 -15.38 2.82 5.58
N LEU A 172 -14.99 3.32 4.40
CA LEU A 172 -15.41 4.61 3.86
C LEU A 172 -16.65 4.51 2.97
N ALA A 173 -16.97 3.33 2.48
CA ALA A 173 -18.11 3.08 1.60
C ALA A 173 -18.63 1.65 1.78
N PRO A 174 -19.93 1.41 1.51
CA PRO A 174 -20.56 0.10 1.71
C PRO A 174 -20.06 -0.99 0.74
N ASN A 175 -19.38 -0.60 -0.32
CA ASN A 175 -18.80 -1.49 -1.33
C ASN A 175 -17.29 -1.78 -1.12
N ILE A 176 -16.79 -1.53 0.10
CA ILE A 176 -15.42 -1.87 0.51
C ILE A 176 -15.47 -3.05 1.48
N ASP A 177 -14.83 -4.15 1.12
CA ASP A 177 -14.57 -5.26 2.01
C ASP A 177 -13.10 -5.25 2.44
N GLN A 178 -12.86 -5.22 3.75
CA GLN A 178 -11.52 -5.37 4.29
C GLN A 178 -11.24 -6.86 4.52
N VAL A 179 -10.26 -7.40 3.82
CA VAL A 179 -10.00 -8.83 3.80
C VAL A 179 -8.58 -9.13 4.29
N ALA A 180 -8.47 -9.93 5.36
CA ALA A 180 -7.17 -10.41 5.80
C ALA A 180 -6.51 -11.26 4.69
N MET A 181 -5.22 -11.05 4.44
CA MET A 181 -4.46 -11.69 3.36
C MET A 181 -4.71 -13.20 3.26
N LYS A 182 -4.74 -13.91 4.39
CA LYS A 182 -5.01 -15.37 4.44
C LYS A 182 -6.37 -15.78 3.88
N ASN A 183 -7.33 -14.87 3.83
CA ASN A 183 -8.70 -15.11 3.37
C ASN A 183 -8.97 -14.54 1.97
N CYS A 184 -8.01 -13.84 1.37
CA CYS A 184 -8.17 -13.10 0.12
C CYS A 184 -8.77 -13.97 -1.00
N ILE A 185 -8.13 -15.09 -1.33
CA ILE A 185 -8.55 -15.99 -2.41
C ILE A 185 -9.94 -16.56 -2.12
N ARG A 186 -10.21 -17.00 -0.88
CA ARG A 186 -11.52 -17.55 -0.50
C ARG A 186 -12.63 -16.49 -0.65
N HIS A 187 -12.34 -15.26 -0.22
CA HIS A 187 -13.28 -14.16 -0.31
C HIS A 187 -13.54 -13.77 -1.76
N TYR A 188 -12.48 -13.69 -2.58
CA TYR A 188 -12.61 -13.43 -4.01
C TYR A 188 -13.46 -14.50 -4.71
N ILE A 189 -13.16 -15.79 -4.50
CA ILE A 189 -13.93 -16.90 -5.12
C ILE A 189 -15.42 -16.86 -4.74
N ARG A 190 -15.75 -16.47 -3.52
CA ARG A 190 -17.13 -16.37 -3.04
C ARG A 190 -17.94 -15.30 -3.77
N HIS A 191 -17.30 -14.21 -4.16
CA HIS A 191 -17.97 -13.02 -4.70
C HIS A 191 -17.72 -12.78 -6.20
N ARG A 192 -16.80 -13.52 -6.82
CA ARG A 192 -16.58 -13.43 -8.27
C ARG A 192 -17.84 -13.87 -9.02
N GLY A 193 -18.14 -13.15 -10.11
CA GLY A 193 -19.34 -13.40 -10.91
C GLY A 193 -20.60 -12.75 -10.36
N GLU A 194 -20.53 -11.95 -9.28
CA GLU A 194 -21.61 -11.04 -8.92
C GLU A 194 -21.72 -9.91 -9.96
N GLU A 195 -22.84 -9.19 -9.95
CA GLU A 195 -23.09 -8.09 -10.92
C GLU A 195 -22.03 -6.99 -10.93
N ARG A 196 -21.30 -6.83 -9.84
CA ARG A 196 -20.30 -5.76 -9.68
C ARG A 196 -18.89 -6.31 -9.86
N PRO A 197 -18.06 -5.70 -10.71
CA PRO A 197 -16.66 -6.09 -10.85
C PRO A 197 -15.92 -5.90 -9.52
N ILE A 198 -15.01 -6.83 -9.24
CA ILE A 198 -14.18 -6.83 -8.05
C ILE A 198 -12.84 -6.15 -8.34
N VAL A 199 -12.47 -5.21 -7.48
CA VAL A 199 -11.13 -4.59 -7.47
C VAL A 199 -10.33 -5.16 -6.30
N LEU A 200 -9.28 -5.94 -6.59
CA LEU A 200 -8.39 -6.46 -5.56
C LEU A 200 -7.24 -5.48 -5.33
N GLY A 201 -7.28 -4.74 -4.22
CA GLY A 201 -6.19 -3.86 -3.81
C GLY A 201 -5.10 -4.63 -3.07
N LEU A 202 -3.95 -4.83 -3.70
CA LEU A 202 -2.81 -5.58 -3.17
C LEU A 202 -1.57 -4.70 -3.08
N ILE A 203 -1.00 -4.57 -1.87
CA ILE A 203 0.26 -3.85 -1.67
C ILE A 203 1.40 -4.86 -1.65
N SER A 204 2.29 -4.83 -2.67
CA SER A 204 3.25 -5.90 -2.95
C SER A 204 4.73 -5.51 -2.74
N ASP A 205 5.03 -4.31 -2.25
CA ASP A 205 6.39 -3.74 -2.16
C ASP A 205 7.16 -4.06 -0.87
N GLN A 206 6.58 -4.80 0.06
CA GLN A 206 7.27 -5.24 1.28
C GLN A 206 7.94 -6.60 1.10
N SER A 207 8.86 -6.92 2.03
CA SER A 207 9.56 -8.21 2.01
C SER A 207 8.60 -9.35 2.33
N PRO A 208 8.51 -10.38 1.47
CA PRO A 208 7.69 -11.56 1.72
C PRO A 208 8.24 -12.43 2.86
N ILE A 209 7.51 -13.48 3.21
CA ILE A 209 8.07 -14.61 3.94
C ILE A 209 8.90 -15.43 2.96
N LEU A 210 10.18 -15.68 3.31
CA LEU A 210 11.04 -16.52 2.47
C LEU A 210 10.50 -17.94 2.36
N ARG A 211 10.49 -18.45 1.14
CA ARG A 211 10.16 -19.83 0.75
C ARG A 211 11.33 -20.44 -0.03
N PRO A 212 11.39 -21.78 -0.20
CA PRO A 212 12.39 -22.42 -1.05
C PRO A 212 12.37 -21.92 -2.49
N ASP A 213 11.16 -21.66 -3.03
CA ASP A 213 10.84 -21.17 -4.38
C ASP A 213 10.78 -19.64 -4.49
N THR A 214 11.35 -18.90 -3.52
CA THR A 214 11.40 -17.43 -3.60
C THR A 214 12.33 -16.99 -4.72
N GLU A 215 11.78 -16.27 -5.72
CA GLU A 215 12.54 -15.67 -6.80
C GLU A 215 13.16 -14.33 -6.37
N TRP A 216 14.29 -14.02 -6.99
CA TRP A 216 15.04 -12.79 -6.74
C TRP A 216 15.01 -11.90 -7.98
N ILE A 217 14.25 -10.81 -7.88
CA ILE A 217 14.12 -9.81 -8.94
C ILE A 217 15.10 -8.69 -8.66
N GLU A 218 15.77 -8.19 -9.69
CA GLU A 218 16.62 -7.02 -9.55
C GLU A 218 15.77 -5.78 -9.23
N PHE A 219 16.14 -5.07 -8.17
CA PHE A 219 15.46 -3.86 -7.73
C PHE A 219 16.46 -2.93 -7.07
N PHE A 220 16.71 -1.78 -7.68
CA PHE A 220 17.80 -0.86 -7.31
C PHE A 220 19.20 -1.54 -7.36
N GLY A 221 19.44 -2.39 -8.34
CA GLY A 221 20.69 -3.14 -8.45
C GLY A 221 20.90 -4.17 -7.33
N GLN A 222 19.84 -4.55 -6.61
CA GLN A 222 19.90 -5.52 -5.51
C GLN A 222 18.95 -6.70 -5.79
N PRO A 223 19.40 -7.95 -5.60
CA PRO A 223 18.51 -9.09 -5.65
C PRO A 223 17.45 -8.97 -4.52
N THR A 224 16.20 -8.90 -4.90
CA THR A 224 15.11 -8.52 -4.00
C THR A 224 13.93 -9.47 -4.16
N ALA A 225 13.48 -10.05 -3.05
CA ALA A 225 12.27 -10.86 -3.01
C ALA A 225 11.02 -9.98 -2.98
N PHE A 226 10.02 -10.33 -3.79
CA PHE A 226 8.71 -9.65 -3.84
C PHE A 226 7.56 -10.56 -3.40
N ILE A 227 6.42 -9.95 -3.07
CA ILE A 227 5.17 -10.66 -2.79
C ILE A 227 4.51 -10.97 -4.14
N ASP A 228 4.41 -12.24 -4.48
CA ASP A 228 3.90 -12.77 -5.75
C ASP A 228 2.39 -13.07 -5.76
N GLY A 229 1.69 -12.79 -4.65
CA GLY A 229 0.27 -13.14 -4.51
C GLY A 229 -0.63 -12.50 -5.58
N GLY A 230 -0.31 -11.27 -6.01
CA GLY A 230 -1.04 -10.59 -7.07
C GLY A 230 -0.90 -11.29 -8.42
N GLU A 231 0.31 -11.66 -8.80
CA GLU A 231 0.59 -12.42 -10.02
C GLU A 231 -0.12 -13.78 -10.03
N LYS A 232 0.02 -14.55 -8.94
CA LYS A 232 -0.63 -15.86 -8.83
C LYS A 232 -2.15 -15.78 -8.96
N ILE A 233 -2.77 -14.72 -8.44
CA ILE A 233 -4.21 -14.49 -8.59
C ILE A 233 -4.53 -14.09 -10.03
N ALA A 234 -3.78 -13.16 -10.62
CA ALA A 234 -3.96 -12.70 -11.99
C ALA A 234 -3.90 -13.85 -12.99
N MET A 235 -2.85 -14.65 -12.93
CA MET A 235 -2.67 -15.81 -13.82
C MET A 235 -3.74 -16.89 -13.60
N LYS A 236 -4.01 -17.24 -12.34
CA LYS A 236 -4.97 -18.30 -12.01
C LYS A 236 -6.39 -18.00 -12.48
N PHE A 237 -6.83 -16.76 -12.35
CA PHE A 237 -8.20 -16.34 -12.65
C PHE A 237 -8.34 -15.59 -13.98
N ARG A 238 -7.23 -15.40 -14.70
CA ARG A 238 -7.21 -14.69 -15.99
C ARG A 238 -7.83 -13.29 -15.87
N ILE A 239 -7.43 -12.53 -14.85
CA ILE A 239 -7.91 -11.16 -14.60
C ILE A 239 -6.78 -10.16 -14.77
N PRO A 240 -7.04 -8.99 -15.37
CA PRO A 240 -6.01 -7.98 -15.63
C PRO A 240 -5.44 -7.41 -14.33
N ALA A 241 -4.18 -7.03 -14.38
CA ALA A 241 -3.47 -6.40 -13.29
C ALA A 241 -2.85 -5.07 -13.72
N TYR A 242 -3.02 -4.05 -12.87
CA TYR A 242 -2.55 -2.70 -13.12
C TYR A 242 -1.64 -2.22 -12.00
N PHE A 243 -0.50 -1.65 -12.37
CA PHE A 243 0.32 -0.88 -11.44
C PHE A 243 -0.38 0.42 -11.08
N THR A 244 -0.50 0.73 -9.80
CA THR A 244 -1.07 1.99 -9.33
C THR A 244 0.04 3.02 -9.15
N ARG A 245 0.30 3.83 -10.19
CA ARG A 245 1.24 4.94 -10.10
C ARG A 245 0.61 6.08 -9.30
N ILE A 246 1.27 6.48 -8.22
CA ILE A 246 0.82 7.56 -7.34
C ILE A 246 1.73 8.76 -7.53
N ASP A 247 1.18 9.87 -8.01
CA ASP A 247 1.86 11.15 -8.14
C ASP A 247 1.34 12.14 -7.08
N ARG A 248 2.25 12.75 -6.32
CA ARG A 248 1.90 13.79 -5.35
C ARG A 248 1.75 15.12 -6.07
N VAL A 249 0.51 15.58 -6.25
CA VAL A 249 0.17 16.84 -6.92
C VAL A 249 0.46 18.03 -6.00
N ALA A 250 0.09 17.89 -4.73
CA ALA A 250 0.39 18.86 -3.68
C ALA A 250 0.49 18.15 -2.34
N VAL A 251 0.84 18.87 -1.27
CA VAL A 251 0.85 18.30 0.08
C VAL A 251 -0.55 17.80 0.43
N GLY A 252 -0.67 16.50 0.71
CA GLY A 252 -1.94 15.83 1.04
C GLY A 252 -2.90 15.66 -0.15
N ARG A 253 -2.46 15.91 -1.39
CA ARG A 253 -3.24 15.65 -2.62
C ARG A 253 -2.45 14.82 -3.60
N TYR A 254 -3.11 13.83 -4.17
CA TYR A 254 -2.49 12.83 -5.04
C TYR A 254 -3.30 12.57 -6.30
N ALA A 255 -2.62 12.15 -7.35
CA ALA A 255 -3.21 11.58 -8.55
C ALA A 255 -2.79 10.13 -8.67
N VAL A 256 -3.72 9.24 -9.01
CA VAL A 256 -3.43 7.83 -9.27
C VAL A 256 -3.75 7.51 -10.71
N THR A 257 -2.75 6.98 -11.40
CA THR A 257 -2.86 6.51 -12.78
C THR A 257 -2.70 4.99 -12.78
N PHE A 258 -3.54 4.30 -13.53
CA PHE A 258 -3.48 2.86 -13.71
C PHE A 258 -2.66 2.53 -14.96
N GLU A 259 -1.58 1.78 -14.79
CA GLU A 259 -0.70 1.32 -15.87
C GLU A 259 -0.82 -0.20 -15.97
N GLU A 260 -1.28 -0.70 -17.11
CA GLU A 260 -1.43 -2.13 -17.31
C GLU A 260 -0.08 -2.85 -17.20
N VAL A 261 -0.06 -3.95 -16.46
CA VAL A 261 1.08 -4.87 -16.35
C VAL A 261 0.73 -6.26 -16.84
N PHE A 262 -0.54 -6.57 -16.92
CA PHE A 262 -1.09 -7.83 -17.44
C PHE A 262 -2.54 -7.62 -17.87
N ASP A 263 -2.89 -8.03 -19.09
CA ASP A 263 -4.24 -7.85 -19.64
C ASP A 263 -5.24 -8.96 -19.26
N GLY A 264 -4.75 -10.02 -18.60
CA GLY A 264 -5.52 -11.20 -18.26
C GLY A 264 -5.52 -12.29 -19.34
N GLU A 265 -4.97 -12.04 -20.53
CA GLU A 265 -5.07 -12.92 -21.69
C GLU A 265 -3.71 -13.36 -22.22
N GLU A 266 -2.70 -12.52 -22.18
CA GLU A 266 -1.35 -12.85 -22.65
C GLU A 266 -0.77 -14.10 -21.94
N GLN A 267 0.15 -14.76 -22.63
CA GLN A 267 0.96 -15.82 -22.04
C GLN A 267 2.23 -15.15 -21.47
N VAL A 268 2.40 -15.26 -20.17
CA VAL A 268 3.58 -14.72 -19.47
C VAL A 268 4.29 -15.83 -18.70
N GLU A 269 5.61 -15.70 -18.58
CA GLU A 269 6.40 -16.56 -17.71
C GLU A 269 6.09 -16.27 -16.24
N GLU A 270 6.39 -17.22 -15.38
CA GLU A 270 6.28 -17.04 -13.93
C GLU A 270 7.20 -15.88 -13.49
N TRP A 271 6.71 -15.03 -12.60
CA TRP A 271 7.34 -13.81 -12.09
C TRP A 271 7.40 -12.62 -13.06
N GLU A 272 6.89 -12.74 -14.26
CA GLU A 272 6.93 -11.64 -15.24
C GLU A 272 6.07 -10.44 -14.81
N ILE A 273 4.86 -10.69 -14.32
CA ILE A 273 3.97 -9.62 -13.82
C ILE A 273 4.63 -8.90 -12.63
N THR A 274 5.29 -9.66 -11.76
CA THR A 274 6.02 -9.13 -10.61
C THR A 274 7.26 -8.34 -11.04
N ARG A 275 7.98 -8.75 -12.10
CA ARG A 275 9.10 -7.97 -12.69
C ARG A 275 8.60 -6.64 -13.24
N ARG A 276 7.55 -6.66 -14.05
CA ARG A 276 6.93 -5.44 -14.60
C ARG A 276 6.46 -4.48 -13.51
N TYR A 277 5.91 -5.02 -12.41
CA TYR A 277 5.57 -4.23 -11.23
C TYR A 277 6.80 -3.62 -10.57
N ALA A 278 7.86 -4.40 -10.35
CA ALA A 278 9.08 -3.95 -9.70
C ALA A 278 9.77 -2.82 -10.49
N GLU A 279 9.86 -2.94 -11.82
CA GLU A 279 10.42 -1.92 -12.71
C GLU A 279 9.66 -0.58 -12.61
N ARG A 280 8.32 -0.62 -12.69
CA ARG A 280 7.48 0.58 -12.56
C ARG A 280 7.58 1.20 -11.17
N LEU A 281 7.64 0.37 -10.13
CA LEU A 281 7.83 0.82 -8.76
C LEU A 281 9.19 1.52 -8.60
N GLU A 282 10.27 0.94 -9.10
CA GLU A 282 11.61 1.54 -9.05
C GLU A 282 11.63 2.88 -9.78
N ALA A 283 11.09 2.93 -11.00
CA ALA A 283 10.99 4.16 -11.77
C ALA A 283 10.20 5.25 -11.03
N MET A 284 9.10 4.90 -10.37
CA MET A 284 8.31 5.83 -9.56
C MET A 284 9.10 6.34 -8.34
N ILE A 285 9.80 5.46 -7.62
CA ILE A 285 10.61 5.84 -6.45
C ILE A 285 11.80 6.72 -6.86
N ARG A 286 12.48 6.42 -7.97
CA ARG A 286 13.61 7.22 -8.46
C ARG A 286 13.21 8.67 -8.76
N ARG A 287 11.99 8.89 -9.26
CA ARG A 287 11.49 10.26 -9.52
C ARG A 287 11.31 11.08 -8.25
N ARG A 288 10.79 10.50 -7.17
CA ARG A 288 10.54 11.18 -5.90
C ARG A 288 10.80 10.24 -4.71
N PRO A 289 12.08 9.98 -4.39
CA PRO A 289 12.47 8.96 -3.42
C PRO A 289 11.94 9.23 -2.02
N GLU A 290 11.69 10.49 -1.65
CA GLU A 290 11.16 10.82 -0.32
C GLU A 290 9.74 10.27 -0.06
N LEU A 291 8.99 9.86 -1.09
CA LEU A 291 7.60 9.44 -0.98
C LEU A 291 7.40 7.92 -0.81
N TRP A 292 8.47 7.15 -0.63
CA TRP A 292 8.37 5.71 -0.36
C TRP A 292 8.61 5.38 1.11
N LEU A 293 8.08 4.24 1.57
CA LEU A 293 8.17 3.81 2.98
C LEU A 293 9.55 3.22 3.32
N TRP A 294 10.59 4.05 3.31
CA TRP A 294 11.97 3.64 3.63
C TRP A 294 12.14 3.08 5.04
N SER A 295 11.18 3.26 5.93
CA SER A 295 11.21 2.72 7.28
C SER A 295 10.98 1.20 7.34
N HIS A 296 10.46 0.58 6.29
CA HIS A 296 10.42 -0.88 6.16
C HIS A 296 11.81 -1.43 5.85
N ASN A 297 12.20 -2.56 6.49
CA ASN A 297 13.50 -3.21 6.21
C ASN A 297 13.41 -4.02 4.91
N ARG A 298 13.53 -3.35 3.74
CA ARG A 298 13.24 -3.94 2.43
C ARG A 298 14.16 -5.11 2.09
N TRP A 299 15.46 -4.92 2.29
CA TRP A 299 16.50 -5.94 2.00
C TRP A 299 16.89 -6.74 3.25
N ARG A 300 15.90 -7.16 4.05
CA ARG A 300 16.14 -8.03 5.23
C ARG A 300 16.49 -9.47 4.83
N HIS A 301 16.02 -9.90 3.67
CA HIS A 301 16.27 -11.20 3.07
C HIS A 301 17.29 -11.07 1.96
N THR A 302 18.12 -12.08 1.80
CA THR A 302 19.12 -12.19 0.74
C THR A 302 19.17 -13.64 0.23
N PRO A 303 19.69 -13.90 -1.00
CA PRO A 303 19.84 -15.26 -1.52
C PRO A 303 20.63 -16.18 -0.57
N GLU A 304 21.69 -15.65 0.08
CA GLU A 304 22.52 -16.42 1.02
C GLU A 304 21.72 -16.84 2.27
N LYS A 305 20.81 -15.99 2.76
CA LYS A 305 19.92 -16.33 3.88
C LYS A 305 18.91 -17.39 3.48
N GLN A 306 18.42 -17.35 2.25
CA GLN A 306 17.52 -18.38 1.71
C GLN A 306 18.26 -19.71 1.64
N ALA A 307 19.45 -19.73 1.00
CA ALA A 307 20.30 -20.92 0.89
C ALA A 307 20.65 -21.51 2.28
N LYS A 308 20.97 -20.65 3.26
CA LYS A 308 21.24 -21.09 4.63
C LYS A 308 20.01 -21.69 5.33
N ARG A 309 18.81 -21.16 5.03
CA ARG A 309 17.57 -21.59 5.69
C ARG A 309 17.01 -22.89 5.12
N PHE A 310 17.10 -23.08 3.80
CA PHE A 310 16.44 -24.17 3.10
C PHE A 310 17.40 -25.22 2.51
N GLY A 311 18.74 -25.05 2.69
CA GLY A 311 19.75 -25.84 2.04
C GLY A 311 20.01 -25.32 0.61
N LYS A 312 21.01 -25.90 -0.09
CA LYS A 312 21.26 -25.61 -1.51
C LYS A 312 20.09 -26.17 -2.34
N SER A 313 19.00 -25.40 -2.49
CA SER A 313 18.04 -25.65 -3.55
C SER A 313 18.46 -24.74 -4.71
N THR A 314 19.04 -25.35 -5.73
CA THR A 314 19.12 -24.87 -7.11
C THR A 314 19.63 -23.44 -7.34
N LEU A 315 20.95 -23.25 -7.13
CA LEU A 315 21.72 -22.32 -7.94
C LEU A 315 22.70 -23.19 -8.78
N ASN A 316 22.20 -24.01 -9.68
CA ASN A 316 22.92 -24.64 -10.79
C ASN A 316 21.87 -25.38 -11.63
N GLU A 317 21.42 -24.75 -12.68
CA GLU A 317 21.28 -25.29 -14.03
C GLU A 317 20.76 -24.19 -14.95
#